data_71cd449c70a65f8285c2869a88ae3b56
#
_entry.id   71cd449c70a65f8285c2869a88ae3b56
#
_cell.length_a   1.000
_cell.length_b   1.000
_cell.length_c   1.000
_cell.angle_alpha   90.00
_cell.angle_beta   90.00
_cell.angle_gamma   90.00
#
_symmetry.space_group_name_H-M   'P 1'
#
loop_
_entity.id
_entity.type
_entity.pdbx_description
1 polymer ?
#
loop_
_entity_poly.entity_id
_entity_poly.type
_entity_poly.pdbx_seq_one_letter_code
_entity_poly.pdbx_strand_id
1 'polypeptide(L)'
;MPPEERTASEKADFKRELTDVVPHLRAFARGLCGRADMADDLVQETLLKAWAAQERFQPGTSMRAWTFVILRNAYLTDMRRNRFRGEYDETVAERVLTAPA
;
A
#
# COMPACT_ATOMS: atom_id res chain seq x y z
N MET A 1 7.00 7.24 30.34
CA MET A 1 5.80 7.22 29.48
C MET A 1 5.97 6.17 28.40
N PRO A 2 5.00 5.31 28.23
CA PRO A 2 5.11 4.29 27.18
C PRO A 2 5.24 4.94 25.79
N PRO A 3 6.14 4.46 24.92
CA PRO A 3 6.33 5.05 23.60
C PRO A 3 5.13 4.86 22.68
N GLU A 4 4.25 3.93 22.98
CA GLU A 4 3.04 3.68 22.21
C GLU A 4 1.91 4.69 22.48
N GLU A 5 2.02 5.49 23.53
CA GLU A 5 1.01 6.50 23.83
C GLU A 5 1.32 7.79 23.09
N ARG A 6 0.58 8.02 22.03
CA ARG A 6 0.70 9.26 21.28
C ARG A 6 -0.28 10.29 21.80
N THR A 7 0.12 11.56 21.78
CA THR A 7 -0.75 12.67 22.15
C THR A 7 -1.88 12.80 21.13
N ALA A 8 -2.96 13.47 21.52
CA ALA A 8 -4.06 13.77 20.59
C ALA A 8 -3.57 14.59 19.40
N SER A 9 -2.62 15.50 19.63
CA SER A 9 -2.02 16.33 18.58
C SER A 9 -1.24 15.46 17.57
N GLU A 10 -0.45 14.51 18.06
CA GLU A 10 0.32 13.62 17.18
C GLU A 10 -0.60 12.72 16.35
N LYS A 11 -1.69 12.25 16.92
CA LYS A 11 -2.67 11.45 16.20
C LYS A 11 -3.39 12.27 15.12
N ALA A 12 -3.72 13.51 15.43
CA ALA A 12 -4.35 14.41 14.47
C ALA A 12 -3.39 14.75 13.32
N ASP A 13 -2.11 14.96 13.63
CA ASP A 13 -1.09 15.23 12.63
C ASP A 13 -0.87 14.02 11.72
N PHE A 14 -0.83 12.82 12.28
CA PHE A 14 -0.70 11.60 11.51
C PHE A 14 -1.86 11.45 10.52
N LYS A 15 -3.08 11.63 10.99
CA LYS A 15 -4.27 11.53 10.16
C LYS A 15 -4.25 12.55 9.02
N ARG A 16 -3.86 13.79 9.31
CA ARG A 16 -3.77 14.85 8.31
C ARG A 16 -2.70 14.52 7.26
N GLU A 17 -1.52 14.13 7.69
CA GLU A 17 -0.42 13.79 6.80
C GLU A 17 -0.78 12.57 5.93
N LEU A 18 -1.43 11.59 6.51
CA LEU A 18 -1.87 10.41 5.78
C LEU A 18 -2.91 10.79 4.72
N THR A 19 -3.84 11.67 5.07
CA THR A 19 -4.84 12.17 4.12
C THR A 19 -4.18 12.94 2.98
N ASP A 20 -3.18 13.76 3.30
CA ASP A 20 -2.50 14.60 2.33
C ASP A 20 -1.71 13.81 1.29
N VAL A 21 -1.23 12.60 1.63
CA VAL A 21 -0.48 11.78 0.67
C VAL A 21 -1.37 10.94 -0.24
N VAL A 22 -2.68 10.89 -0.02
CA VAL A 22 -3.59 10.05 -0.82
C VAL A 22 -3.44 10.30 -2.33
N PRO A 23 -3.41 11.55 -2.84
CA PRO A 23 -3.22 11.75 -4.27
C PRO A 23 -1.91 11.17 -4.79
N HIS A 24 -0.86 11.25 -4.01
CA HIS A 24 0.46 10.69 -4.37
C HIS A 24 0.40 9.17 -4.39
N LEU A 25 -0.29 8.56 -3.42
CA LEU A 25 -0.48 7.11 -3.39
C LEU A 25 -1.28 6.62 -4.59
N ARG A 26 -2.30 7.35 -4.99
CA ARG A 26 -3.09 7.02 -6.18
C ARG A 26 -2.24 7.03 -7.44
N ALA A 27 -1.43 8.07 -7.61
CA ALA A 27 -0.56 8.18 -8.76
C ALA A 27 0.46 7.04 -8.81
N PHE A 28 1.07 6.74 -7.67
CA PHE A 28 2.03 5.65 -7.54
C PHE A 28 1.39 4.30 -7.83
N ALA A 29 0.21 4.05 -7.25
CA ALA A 29 -0.51 2.79 -7.44
C ALA A 29 -0.91 2.59 -8.91
N ARG A 30 -1.37 3.64 -9.58
CA ARG A 30 -1.69 3.57 -11.01
C ARG A 30 -0.47 3.25 -11.85
N GLY A 31 0.68 3.80 -11.49
CA GLY A 31 1.94 3.49 -12.16
C GLY A 31 2.33 2.02 -12.01
N LEU A 32 2.06 1.42 -10.84
CA LEU A 32 2.36 0.01 -10.59
C LEU A 32 1.35 -0.93 -11.23
N CYS A 33 0.06 -0.65 -11.06
CA CYS A 33 -1.01 -1.56 -11.46
C CYS A 33 -1.41 -1.41 -12.92
N GLY A 34 -1.31 -0.22 -13.48
CA GLY A 34 -1.79 0.08 -14.82
C GLY A 34 -3.31 0.11 -14.98
N ARG A 35 -4.07 -0.14 -13.89
CA ARG A 35 -5.53 -0.16 -13.88
C ARG A 35 -6.05 0.65 -12.71
N ALA A 36 -7.06 1.49 -12.98
CA ALA A 36 -7.59 2.40 -11.96
C ALA A 36 -8.28 1.66 -10.81
N ASP A 37 -9.07 0.62 -11.12
CA ASP A 37 -9.79 -0.15 -10.11
C ASP A 37 -8.84 -0.87 -9.14
N MET A 38 -7.82 -1.51 -9.69
CA MET A 38 -6.81 -2.19 -8.87
C MET A 38 -5.99 -1.19 -8.06
N ALA A 39 -5.69 -0.03 -8.64
CA ALA A 39 -4.96 1.01 -7.95
C ALA A 39 -5.73 1.55 -6.76
N ASP A 40 -7.03 1.78 -6.91
CA ASP A 40 -7.88 2.27 -5.82
C ASP A 40 -7.93 1.26 -4.66
N ASP A 41 -8.07 -0.02 -4.97
CA ASP A 41 -8.07 -1.07 -3.95
C ASP A 41 -6.73 -1.12 -3.21
N LEU A 42 -5.63 -0.97 -3.95
CA LEU A 42 -4.29 -0.96 -3.38
C LEU A 42 -4.07 0.24 -2.46
N VAL A 43 -4.59 1.40 -2.83
CA VAL A 43 -4.52 2.60 -1.99
C VAL A 43 -5.29 2.38 -0.70
N GLN A 44 -6.51 1.85 -0.77
CA GLN A 44 -7.30 1.56 0.43
C GLN A 44 -6.59 0.58 1.36
N GLU A 45 -6.03 -0.50 0.81
CA GLU A 45 -5.27 -1.46 1.59
C GLU A 45 -4.07 -0.79 2.27
N THR A 46 -3.37 0.08 1.54
CA THR A 46 -2.23 0.83 2.07
C THR A 46 -2.64 1.73 3.23
N LEU A 47 -3.75 2.45 3.09
CA LEU A 47 -4.24 3.35 4.14
C LEU A 47 -4.63 2.57 5.39
N LEU A 48 -5.27 1.41 5.25
CA LEU A 48 -5.62 0.56 6.38
C LEU A 48 -4.38 0.04 7.09
N LYS A 49 -3.38 -0.40 6.34
CA LYS A 49 -2.12 -0.88 6.91
C LYS A 49 -1.34 0.24 7.59
N ALA A 50 -1.31 1.42 6.98
CA ALA A 50 -0.65 2.58 7.56
C ALA A 50 -1.33 2.98 8.88
N TRP A 51 -2.64 3.01 8.89
CA TRP A 51 -3.39 3.32 10.10
C TRP A 51 -3.12 2.31 11.21
N ALA A 52 -3.14 1.02 10.90
CA ALA A 52 -2.86 -0.03 11.87
C ALA A 52 -1.43 0.03 12.41
N ALA A 53 -0.48 0.53 11.60
CA ALA A 53 0.92 0.62 11.94
C ALA A 53 1.36 2.04 12.35
N GLN A 54 0.41 2.92 12.67
CA GLN A 54 0.70 4.33 12.92
C GLN A 54 1.75 4.55 14.01
N GLU A 55 1.84 3.67 14.97
CA GLU A 55 2.81 3.76 16.06
C GLU A 55 4.25 3.55 15.60
N ARG A 56 4.43 2.93 14.43
CA ARG A 56 5.75 2.72 13.85
C ARG A 56 6.24 3.92 13.04
N PHE A 57 5.33 4.83 12.72
CA PHE A 57 5.70 6.04 11.98
C PHE A 57 6.38 7.03 12.94
N GLN A 58 7.55 7.50 12.56
CA GLN A 58 8.26 8.52 13.33
C GLN A 58 7.81 9.90 12.92
N PRO A 59 7.20 10.69 13.83
CA PRO A 59 6.82 12.07 13.52
C PRO A 59 8.00 12.88 12.99
N GLY A 60 7.73 13.73 12.00
CA GLY A 60 8.77 14.56 11.40
C GLY A 60 9.51 13.90 10.25
N THR A 61 9.25 12.61 9.97
CA THR A 61 9.82 11.94 8.80
C THR A 61 8.81 11.98 7.63
N SER A 62 9.21 11.47 6.47
CA SER A 62 8.38 11.54 5.28
C SER A 62 7.24 10.53 5.30
N MET A 63 6.01 11.00 5.42
CA MET A 63 4.81 10.17 5.31
C MET A 63 4.74 9.54 3.91
N ARG A 64 5.10 10.30 2.87
CA ARG A 64 5.10 9.80 1.50
C ARG A 64 6.02 8.59 1.34
N ALA A 65 7.25 8.69 1.81
CA ALA A 65 8.23 7.60 1.70
C ALA A 65 7.77 6.38 2.49
N TRP A 66 7.27 6.60 3.69
CA TRP A 66 6.81 5.50 4.56
C TRP A 66 5.62 4.75 3.96
N THR A 67 4.62 5.49 3.47
CA THR A 67 3.44 4.87 2.87
C THR A 67 3.74 4.25 1.51
N PHE A 68 4.69 4.78 0.76
CA PHE A 68 5.12 4.19 -0.51
C PHE A 68 5.71 2.81 -0.31
N VAL A 69 6.48 2.61 0.77
CA VAL A 69 7.00 1.28 1.12
C VAL A 69 5.85 0.31 1.43
N ILE A 70 4.87 0.77 2.21
CA ILE A 70 3.70 -0.05 2.55
C ILE A 70 2.94 -0.45 1.28
N LEU A 71 2.70 0.52 0.40
CA LEU A 71 1.98 0.29 -0.85
C LEU A 71 2.72 -0.70 -1.75
N ARG A 72 4.02 -0.50 -1.92
CA ARG A 72 4.84 -1.38 -2.74
C ARG A 72 4.83 -2.81 -2.21
N ASN A 73 4.95 -2.96 -0.89
CA ASN A 73 4.93 -4.28 -0.27
C ASN A 73 3.57 -4.95 -0.43
N ALA A 74 2.48 -4.19 -0.29
CA ALA A 74 1.13 -4.71 -0.53
C ALA A 74 0.96 -5.15 -1.98
N TYR A 75 1.44 -4.35 -2.92
CA TYR A 75 1.40 -4.69 -4.35
C TYR A 75 2.14 -5.99 -4.63
N LEU A 76 3.35 -6.13 -4.11
CA LEU A 76 4.15 -7.34 -4.32
C LEU A 76 3.48 -8.57 -3.71
N THR A 77 2.88 -8.42 -2.54
CA THR A 77 2.14 -9.51 -1.88
C THR A 77 0.94 -9.93 -2.72
N ASP A 78 0.18 -8.96 -3.24
CA ASP A 78 -0.98 -9.24 -4.08
C ASP A 78 -0.57 -9.93 -5.37
N MET A 79 0.54 -9.53 -5.96
CA MET A 79 1.08 -10.17 -7.17
C MET A 79 1.44 -11.62 -6.91
N ARG A 80 2.05 -11.92 -5.77
CA ARG A 80 2.37 -13.30 -5.39
C ARG A 80 1.12 -14.13 -5.21
N ARG A 81 0.11 -13.60 -4.54
CA ARG A 81 -1.17 -14.29 -4.33
C ARG A 81 -1.85 -14.58 -5.66
N ASN A 82 -1.86 -13.63 -6.55
CA ASN A 82 -2.44 -13.79 -7.88
C ASN A 82 -1.70 -14.85 -8.69
N ARG A 83 -0.39 -14.94 -8.54
CA ARG A 83 0.42 -15.99 -9.15
C ARG A 83 -0.02 -17.37 -8.67
N PHE A 84 -0.18 -17.54 -7.36
CA PHE A 84 -0.64 -18.81 -6.80
C PHE A 84 -2.04 -19.17 -7.26
N ARG A 85 -2.95 -18.21 -7.28
CA ARG A 85 -4.29 -18.43 -7.81
C ARG A 85 -4.26 -18.77 -9.29
N GLY A 86 -3.34 -18.17 -10.02
CA GLY A 86 -3.16 -18.41 -11.42
C GLY A 86 -2.76 -19.84 -11.77
N GLU A 87 -2.12 -20.55 -10.85
CA GLU A 87 -1.78 -21.95 -11.03
C GLU A 87 -3.02 -22.84 -11.10
N TYR A 88 -4.13 -22.41 -10.51
CA TYR A 88 -5.39 -23.13 -10.53
C TYR A 88 -6.37 -22.61 -11.58
N ASP A 89 -6.03 -21.55 -12.28
CA ASP A 89 -6.81 -20.93 -13.34
C ASP A 89 -6.03 -21.06 -14.65
N GLU A 90 -6.53 -21.84 -15.59
CA GLU A 90 -5.86 -22.08 -16.87
C GLU A 90 -5.55 -20.80 -17.62
N THR A 91 -6.47 -19.81 -17.58
CA THR A 91 -6.27 -18.55 -18.29
C THR A 91 -5.10 -17.77 -17.71
N VAL A 92 -5.01 -17.72 -16.38
CA VAL A 92 -3.92 -17.05 -15.71
C VAL A 92 -2.63 -17.83 -15.84
N ALA A 93 -2.71 -19.17 -15.76
CA ALA A 93 -1.56 -20.03 -15.97
C ALA A 93 -0.96 -19.83 -17.37
N GLU A 94 -1.79 -19.71 -18.39
CA GLU A 94 -1.34 -19.40 -19.75
C GLU A 94 -0.59 -18.07 -19.82
N ARG A 95 -1.12 -17.04 -19.17
CA ARG A 95 -0.45 -15.73 -19.14
C ARG A 95 0.90 -15.80 -18.47
N VAL A 96 1.01 -16.55 -17.38
CA VAL A 96 2.27 -16.71 -16.67
C VAL A 96 3.28 -17.47 -17.53
N LEU A 97 2.82 -18.50 -18.21
CA LEU A 97 3.69 -19.32 -19.08
C LEU A 97 4.10 -18.59 -20.36
N THR A 98 3.23 -17.71 -20.89
CA THR A 98 3.51 -17.00 -22.13
C THR A 98 4.12 -15.61 -21.90
N ALA A 99 4.14 -15.11 -20.65
CA ALA A 99 4.73 -13.82 -20.33
C ALA A 99 6.25 -13.89 -20.54
N PRO A 100 6.83 -12.84 -21.16
CA PRO A 100 8.30 -12.80 -21.28
C PRO A 100 8.93 -12.76 -19.88
N ALA A 101 9.99 -13.45 -19.75
CA ALA A 101 10.72 -13.54 -18.47
C ALA A 101 11.29 -12.18 -18.06
#